data_c20979eef38501f50d17f714c4da1815
#
_entry.id   c20979eef38501f50d17f714c4da1815
#
_cell.length_a   1.000
_cell.length_b   1.000
_cell.length_c   1.000
_cell.angle_alpha   90.00
_cell.angle_beta   90.00
_cell.angle_gamma   90.00
#
_symmetry.space_group_name_H-M   'P 1'
#
loop_
_entity.id
_entity.type
_entity.pdbx_description
1 polymer ?
#
loop_
_entity_poly.entity_id
_entity_poly.type
_entity_poly.pdbx_seq_one_letter_code
_entity_poly.pdbx_strand_id
1 'polypeptide(L)'
;MDIQANSTKFAEAPDLSNIPSEYHEFADIFSKTQAKVLTSHCPYNLKINLEKGAQPLVGPIYSLSTSKQEALKEFIEENLNMGFIWLTLSSHTAPVLFVKKDGSLCLFVNFCSLNHIFKKDCYPLPLISDLLDLPCKAQIYLKIDLHHAYYLVHITNGNE
;
A
#
# COMPACT_ATOMS: atom_id res chain seq x y z
N MET A 1 14.12 -10.30 20.38
CA MET A 1 12.81 -10.20 21.08
C MET A 1 11.77 -10.46 19.99
N ASP A 2 11.33 -11.70 19.92
CA ASP A 2 10.36 -12.11 18.92
C ASP A 2 8.98 -11.59 19.31
N ILE A 3 8.50 -10.61 18.57
CA ILE A 3 7.11 -10.14 18.68
C ILE A 3 6.27 -11.17 17.92
N GLN A 4 5.72 -12.14 18.63
CA GLN A 4 4.70 -13.01 18.08
C GLN A 4 3.46 -12.16 17.77
N ALA A 5 3.15 -12.03 16.50
CA ALA A 5 1.90 -11.44 16.02
C ALA A 5 0.72 -12.25 16.57
N ASN A 6 -0.06 -11.64 17.42
CA ASN A 6 -1.24 -12.23 18.04
C ASN A 6 -2.40 -12.19 17.02
N SER A 7 -2.47 -13.21 16.18
CA SER A 7 -3.53 -13.38 15.18
C SER A 7 -4.74 -14.05 15.82
N THR A 8 -5.60 -13.29 16.48
CA THR A 8 -6.95 -13.74 16.81
C THR A 8 -7.90 -12.55 16.89
N LYS A 9 -8.28 -12.00 15.74
CA LYS A 9 -9.55 -11.29 15.60
C LYS A 9 -10.37 -12.01 14.54
N PHE A 10 -11.58 -12.41 14.96
CA PHE A 10 -12.58 -13.13 14.18
C PHE A 10 -12.61 -12.68 12.73
N ALA A 11 -12.32 -13.61 11.82
CA ALA A 11 -12.48 -13.37 10.39
C ALA A 11 -13.97 -13.13 10.13
N GLU A 12 -14.36 -11.89 9.84
CA GLU A 12 -15.68 -11.62 9.28
C GLU A 12 -15.81 -12.42 7.99
N ALA A 13 -16.88 -13.22 7.91
CA ALA A 13 -17.17 -13.93 6.68
C ALA A 13 -17.29 -12.92 5.52
N PRO A 14 -16.73 -13.21 4.34
CA PRO A 14 -16.82 -12.31 3.21
C PRO A 14 -18.28 -12.09 2.81
N ASP A 15 -18.64 -10.84 2.52
CA ASP A 15 -19.98 -10.51 1.99
C ASP A 15 -20.06 -10.93 0.52
N LEU A 16 -20.76 -12.01 0.27
CA LEU A 16 -20.96 -12.59 -1.06
C LEU A 16 -22.32 -12.19 -1.69
N SER A 17 -23.06 -11.28 -1.08
CA SER A 17 -24.43 -10.93 -1.51
C SER A 17 -24.51 -10.41 -2.95
N ASN A 18 -23.45 -9.76 -3.42
CA ASN A 18 -23.34 -9.20 -4.78
C ASN A 18 -22.55 -10.08 -5.75
N ILE A 19 -22.14 -11.27 -5.32
CA ILE A 19 -21.28 -12.17 -6.11
C ILE A 19 -22.13 -13.35 -6.60
N PRO A 20 -22.11 -13.67 -7.91
CA PRO A 20 -22.81 -14.84 -8.44
C PRO A 20 -22.39 -16.13 -7.72
N SER A 21 -23.34 -17.04 -7.50
CA SER A 21 -23.12 -18.27 -6.72
C SER A 21 -22.02 -19.18 -7.28
N GLU A 22 -21.74 -19.11 -8.58
CA GLU A 22 -20.68 -19.87 -9.26
C GLU A 22 -19.27 -19.47 -8.82
N TYR A 23 -19.12 -18.27 -8.20
CA TYR A 23 -17.82 -17.78 -7.68
C TYR A 23 -17.70 -17.90 -6.15
N HIS A 24 -18.69 -18.46 -5.46
CA HIS A 24 -18.64 -18.58 -4.00
C HIS A 24 -17.57 -19.55 -3.51
N GLU A 25 -17.10 -20.47 -4.37
CA GLU A 25 -15.95 -21.33 -4.04
C GLU A 25 -14.64 -20.54 -3.86
N PHE A 26 -14.57 -19.31 -4.40
CA PHE A 26 -13.44 -18.39 -4.25
C PHE A 26 -13.71 -17.30 -3.22
N ALA A 27 -14.52 -17.57 -2.20
CA ALA A 27 -14.92 -16.60 -1.18
C ALA A 27 -13.75 -15.96 -0.43
N ASP A 28 -12.64 -16.66 -0.28
CA ASP A 28 -11.41 -16.20 0.34
C ASP A 28 -10.81 -14.97 -0.37
N ILE A 29 -10.91 -14.90 -1.71
CA ILE A 29 -10.41 -13.78 -2.53
C ILE A 29 -11.18 -12.48 -2.22
N PHE A 30 -12.46 -12.60 -1.81
CA PHE A 30 -13.32 -11.46 -1.47
C PHE A 30 -13.25 -11.05 0.01
N SER A 31 -12.35 -11.68 0.78
CA SER A 31 -12.20 -11.40 2.21
C SER A 31 -11.42 -10.11 2.46
N LYS A 32 -12.09 -9.10 3.06
CA LYS A 32 -11.44 -7.86 3.50
C LYS A 32 -10.36 -8.10 4.57
N THR A 33 -10.52 -9.14 5.36
CA THR A 33 -9.55 -9.51 6.41
C THR A 33 -8.29 -10.08 5.79
N GLN A 34 -8.41 -10.93 4.77
CA GLN A 34 -7.28 -11.46 4.02
C GLN A 34 -6.51 -10.36 3.28
N ALA A 35 -7.20 -9.36 2.75
CA ALA A 35 -6.58 -8.21 2.08
C ALA A 35 -5.74 -7.31 3.03
N LYS A 36 -5.88 -7.48 4.35
CA LYS A 36 -5.08 -6.78 5.36
C LYS A 36 -3.86 -7.58 5.83
N VAL A 37 -3.65 -8.77 5.30
CA VAL A 37 -2.48 -9.61 5.65
C VAL A 37 -1.35 -9.30 4.69
N LEU A 38 -0.20 -8.92 5.25
CA LEU A 38 0.99 -8.66 4.46
C LEU A 38 1.47 -9.97 3.81
N THR A 39 1.79 -9.91 2.52
CA THR A 39 2.30 -11.07 1.77
C THR A 39 3.71 -11.45 2.26
N SER A 40 4.21 -12.62 1.92
CA SER A 40 5.60 -12.98 2.17
C SER A 40 6.55 -12.25 1.23
N HIS A 41 7.81 -12.02 1.68
CA HIS A 41 8.85 -11.46 0.81
C HIS A 41 9.05 -12.33 -0.45
N CYS A 42 9.25 -11.68 -1.58
CA CYS A 42 9.44 -12.33 -2.87
C CYS A 42 10.54 -11.63 -3.69
N PRO A 43 11.01 -12.23 -4.80
CA PRO A 43 12.05 -11.63 -5.66
C PRO A 43 11.63 -10.29 -6.30
N TYR A 44 10.33 -9.98 -6.30
CA TYR A 44 9.75 -8.77 -6.90
C TYR A 44 9.49 -7.65 -5.89
N ASN A 45 10.10 -7.73 -4.70
CA ASN A 45 10.04 -6.65 -3.72
C ASN A 45 10.59 -5.34 -4.30
N LEU A 46 10.00 -4.23 -3.89
CA LEU A 46 10.37 -2.90 -4.37
C LEU A 46 11.80 -2.54 -3.92
N LYS A 47 12.66 -2.22 -4.88
CA LYS A 47 14.01 -1.72 -4.62
C LYS A 47 14.02 -0.20 -4.71
N ILE A 48 14.53 0.44 -3.66
CA ILE A 48 14.70 1.90 -3.63
C ILE A 48 16.16 2.20 -3.98
N ASN A 49 16.44 2.29 -5.28
CA ASN A 49 17.76 2.63 -5.78
C ASN A 49 17.89 4.15 -5.91
N LEU A 50 18.85 4.75 -5.21
CA LEU A 50 19.11 6.17 -5.30
C LEU A 50 20.13 6.46 -6.41
N GLU A 51 20.10 7.69 -6.94
CA GLU A 51 21.12 8.18 -7.85
C GLU A 51 22.49 8.26 -7.14
N LYS A 52 23.58 8.14 -7.91
CA LYS A 52 24.93 8.11 -7.35
C LYS A 52 25.24 9.37 -6.56
N GLY A 53 25.55 9.20 -5.28
CA GLY A 53 25.87 10.30 -4.37
C GLY A 53 24.65 11.02 -3.78
N ALA A 54 23.44 10.63 -4.14
CA ALA A 54 22.23 11.15 -3.53
C ALA A 54 22.00 10.57 -2.14
N GLN A 55 21.52 11.40 -1.22
CA GLN A 55 21.10 10.99 0.11
C GLN A 55 19.68 11.49 0.36
N PRO A 56 18.82 10.68 1.01
CA PRO A 56 17.48 11.12 1.38
C PRO A 56 17.56 12.34 2.31
N LEU A 57 16.71 13.31 2.06
CA LEU A 57 16.63 14.52 2.85
C LEU A 57 15.73 14.33 4.07
N VAL A 58 16.06 15.06 5.15
CA VAL A 58 15.15 15.18 6.29
C VAL A 58 14.05 16.15 5.91
N GLY A 59 12.83 15.65 5.76
CA GLY A 59 11.66 16.47 5.48
C GLY A 59 11.22 17.31 6.70
N PRO A 60 10.58 18.46 6.50
CA PRO A 60 10.05 19.27 7.59
C PRO A 60 8.88 18.55 8.27
N ILE A 61 8.79 18.68 9.59
CA ILE A 61 7.62 18.26 10.34
C ILE A 61 6.62 19.42 10.37
N TYR A 62 5.44 19.21 9.81
CA TYR A 62 4.36 20.21 9.84
C TYR A 62 3.55 20.09 11.13
N SER A 63 3.18 21.24 11.71
CA SER A 63 2.27 21.26 12.84
C SER A 63 0.87 20.78 12.41
N LEU A 64 0.31 19.89 13.20
CA LEU A 64 -1.01 19.31 12.95
C LEU A 64 -2.01 19.83 13.99
N SER A 65 -3.26 20.05 13.57
CA SER A 65 -4.36 20.32 14.51
C SER A 65 -4.67 19.07 15.34
N THR A 66 -5.29 19.22 16.49
CA THR A 66 -5.63 18.12 17.40
C THR A 66 -6.36 16.98 16.70
N SER A 67 -7.36 17.28 15.86
CA SER A 67 -8.10 16.26 15.11
C SER A 67 -7.21 15.48 14.10
N LYS A 68 -6.20 16.14 13.51
CA LYS A 68 -5.24 15.47 12.63
C LYS A 68 -4.23 14.64 13.39
N GLN A 69 -3.87 15.07 14.61
CA GLN A 69 -2.98 14.29 15.48
C GLN A 69 -3.67 13.00 15.95
N GLU A 70 -4.94 13.07 16.31
CA GLU A 70 -5.75 11.90 16.68
C GLU A 70 -5.83 10.92 15.49
N ALA A 71 -6.19 11.40 14.31
CA ALA A 71 -6.24 10.58 13.10
C ALA A 71 -4.86 9.96 12.73
N LEU A 72 -3.76 10.69 12.96
CA LEU A 72 -2.42 10.16 12.76
C LEU A 72 -2.10 9.05 13.75
N LYS A 73 -2.47 9.23 15.01
CA LYS A 73 -2.26 8.24 16.05
C LYS A 73 -3.02 6.94 15.75
N GLU A 74 -4.29 7.03 15.40
CA GLU A 74 -5.10 5.88 14.99
C GLU A 74 -4.48 5.15 13.78
N PHE A 75 -4.06 5.90 12.76
CA PHE A 75 -3.41 5.33 11.59
C PHE A 75 -2.12 4.56 11.94
N ILE A 76 -1.26 5.15 12.80
CA ILE A 76 -0.02 4.51 13.23
C ILE A 76 -0.31 3.24 14.04
N GLU A 77 -1.22 3.30 15.00
CA GLU A 77 -1.60 2.16 15.85
C GLU A 77 -2.18 1.02 15.01
N GLU A 78 -3.06 1.33 14.04
CA GLU A 78 -3.64 0.31 13.16
C GLU A 78 -2.56 -0.36 12.30
N ASN A 79 -1.68 0.41 11.66
CA ASN A 79 -0.65 -0.13 10.77
C ASN A 79 0.47 -0.87 11.51
N LEU A 80 0.81 -0.45 12.74
CA LEU A 80 1.72 -1.20 13.61
C LEU A 80 1.13 -2.56 14.01
N ASN A 81 -0.15 -2.59 14.37
CA ASN A 81 -0.84 -3.82 14.73
C ASN A 81 -0.98 -4.80 13.55
N MET A 82 -1.09 -4.28 12.32
CA MET A 82 -1.13 -5.09 11.10
C MET A 82 0.27 -5.51 10.60
N GLY A 83 1.34 -4.94 11.16
CA GLY A 83 2.71 -5.21 10.73
C GLY A 83 3.09 -4.54 9.39
N PHE A 84 2.33 -3.53 8.94
CA PHE A 84 2.65 -2.78 7.72
C PHE A 84 3.76 -1.76 7.94
N ILE A 85 3.93 -1.29 9.16
CA ILE A 85 4.99 -0.38 9.58
C ILE A 85 5.60 -0.86 10.89
N TRP A 86 6.82 -0.41 11.18
CA TRP A 86 7.52 -0.67 12.45
C TRP A 86 8.29 0.57 12.90
N LEU A 87 8.70 0.57 14.16
CA LEU A 87 9.50 1.65 14.71
C LEU A 87 10.92 1.58 14.14
N THR A 88 11.42 2.71 13.65
CA THR A 88 12.76 2.84 13.10
C THR A 88 13.50 4.02 13.72
N LEU A 89 14.83 3.96 13.70
CA LEU A 89 15.75 5.05 14.06
C LEU A 89 16.31 5.76 12.83
N SER A 90 15.60 5.71 11.70
CA SER A 90 16.04 6.37 10.47
C SER A 90 16.25 7.88 10.70
N SER A 91 17.36 8.39 10.20
CA SER A 91 17.64 9.83 10.15
C SER A 91 16.86 10.57 9.05
N HIS A 92 16.16 9.82 8.19
CA HIS A 92 15.41 10.36 7.08
C HIS A 92 13.91 10.38 7.39
N THR A 93 13.25 11.49 7.05
CA THR A 93 11.82 11.65 7.33
C THR A 93 11.10 12.22 6.12
N ALA A 94 9.87 11.74 5.91
CA ALA A 94 8.95 12.30 4.92
C ALA A 94 7.79 13.01 5.64
N PRO A 95 7.43 14.23 5.22
CA PRO A 95 6.33 14.96 5.84
C PRO A 95 4.98 14.30 5.54
N VAL A 96 4.10 14.37 6.53
CA VAL A 96 2.73 13.84 6.46
C VAL A 96 1.74 14.98 6.23
N LEU A 97 0.79 14.77 5.32
CA LEU A 97 -0.27 15.68 4.96
C LEU A 97 -1.63 15.02 5.16
N PHE A 98 -2.64 15.78 5.52
CA PHE A 98 -4.02 15.32 5.61
C PHE A 98 -4.91 16.07 4.62
N VAL A 99 -5.63 15.31 3.81
CA VAL A 99 -6.64 15.83 2.88
C VAL A 99 -8.01 15.37 3.33
N LYS A 100 -8.99 16.26 3.31
CA LYS A 100 -10.38 15.90 3.53
C LYS A 100 -10.96 15.30 2.26
N LYS A 101 -11.44 14.06 2.36
CA LYS A 101 -12.15 13.37 1.29
C LYS A 101 -13.44 12.78 1.87
N ASP A 102 -14.58 13.12 1.30
CA ASP A 102 -15.90 12.58 1.69
C ASP A 102 -16.20 12.68 3.20
N GLY A 103 -15.75 13.78 3.83
CA GLY A 103 -15.92 14.02 5.28
C GLY A 103 -14.88 13.34 6.17
N SER A 104 -14.05 12.44 5.65
CA SER A 104 -12.95 11.77 6.36
C SER A 104 -11.60 12.45 6.14
N LEU A 105 -10.65 12.23 7.06
CA LEU A 105 -9.26 12.66 6.92
C LEU A 105 -8.44 11.52 6.30
N CYS A 106 -7.93 11.75 5.09
CA CYS A 106 -7.01 10.84 4.43
C CYS A 106 -5.57 11.29 4.65
N LEU A 107 -4.72 10.40 5.15
CA LEU A 107 -3.30 10.63 5.35
C LEU A 107 -2.54 10.41 4.06
N PHE A 108 -1.63 11.32 3.75
CA PHE A 108 -0.68 11.22 2.63
C PHE A 108 0.74 11.46 3.12
N VAL A 109 1.66 10.62 2.72
CA VAL A 109 3.09 10.81 2.94
C VAL A 109 3.68 11.49 1.71
N ASN A 110 4.41 12.57 1.91
CA ASN A 110 5.01 13.31 0.81
C ASN A 110 6.39 12.73 0.44
N PHE A 111 6.43 11.93 -0.58
CA PHE A 111 7.65 11.35 -1.13
C PHE A 111 8.29 12.16 -2.27
N CYS A 112 7.88 13.42 -2.50
CA CYS A 112 8.42 14.23 -3.60
C CYS A 112 9.94 14.31 -3.58
N SER A 113 10.54 14.57 -2.41
CA SER A 113 12.01 14.66 -2.25
C SER A 113 12.69 13.33 -2.59
N LEU A 114 12.13 12.20 -2.11
CA LEU A 114 12.64 10.87 -2.44
C LEU A 114 12.51 10.55 -3.93
N ASN A 115 11.37 10.89 -4.53
CA ASN A 115 11.13 10.65 -5.95
C ASN A 115 12.06 11.45 -6.88
N HIS A 116 12.64 12.55 -6.41
CA HIS A 116 13.63 13.32 -7.16
C HIS A 116 15.00 12.65 -7.22
N ILE A 117 15.38 11.92 -6.19
CA ILE A 117 16.69 11.26 -6.08
C ILE A 117 16.63 9.76 -6.36
N PHE A 118 15.43 9.24 -6.60
CA PHE A 118 15.19 7.84 -6.91
C PHE A 118 15.51 7.55 -8.38
N LYS A 119 16.34 6.54 -8.62
CA LYS A 119 16.60 6.04 -9.97
C LYS A 119 15.37 5.32 -10.49
N LYS A 120 14.68 5.95 -11.44
CA LYS A 120 13.46 5.40 -12.03
C LYS A 120 13.75 4.15 -12.83
N ASP A 121 13.01 3.10 -12.55
CA ASP A 121 13.00 1.90 -13.37
C ASP A 121 12.10 2.14 -14.59
N CYS A 122 12.72 2.27 -15.75
CA CYS A 122 12.04 2.57 -17.00
C CYS A 122 11.69 1.26 -17.73
N TYR A 123 10.65 0.57 -17.29
CA TYR A 123 10.12 -0.56 -18.03
C TYR A 123 9.34 -0.07 -19.26
N PRO A 124 9.61 -0.59 -20.47
CA PRO A 124 8.85 -0.22 -21.65
C PRO A 124 7.40 -0.69 -21.53
N LEU A 125 6.49 0.26 -21.44
CA LEU A 125 5.05 -0.04 -21.46
C LEU A 125 4.61 -0.34 -22.91
N PRO A 126 3.69 -1.29 -23.12
CA PRO A 126 3.10 -1.52 -24.43
C PRO A 126 2.32 -0.28 -24.89
N LEU A 127 2.21 -0.10 -26.20
CA LEU A 127 1.42 1.00 -26.76
C LEU A 127 -0.05 0.86 -26.36
N ILE A 128 -0.69 1.98 -26.07
CA ILE A 128 -2.11 2.01 -25.68
C ILE A 128 -3.00 1.41 -26.78
N SER A 129 -2.68 1.67 -28.06
CA SER A 129 -3.36 1.06 -29.21
C SER A 129 -3.34 -0.46 -29.15
N ASP A 130 -2.17 -1.05 -28.88
CA ASP A 130 -2.01 -2.50 -28.81
C ASP A 130 -2.80 -3.09 -27.64
N LEU A 131 -2.83 -2.39 -26.48
CA LEU A 131 -3.63 -2.80 -25.33
C LEU A 131 -5.14 -2.75 -25.59
N LEU A 132 -5.60 -1.82 -26.43
CA LEU A 132 -7.01 -1.71 -26.82
C LEU A 132 -7.39 -2.77 -27.85
N ASP A 133 -6.46 -3.17 -28.72
CA ASP A 133 -6.70 -4.17 -29.75
C ASP A 133 -6.71 -5.60 -29.20
N LEU A 134 -5.96 -5.87 -28.12
CA LEU A 134 -5.92 -7.19 -27.49
C LEU A 134 -7.31 -7.75 -27.14
N PRO A 135 -8.22 -7.00 -26.50
CA PRO A 135 -9.53 -7.49 -26.11
C PRO A 135 -10.60 -7.40 -27.22
N CYS A 136 -10.29 -6.98 -28.45
CA CYS A 136 -11.28 -6.75 -29.51
C CYS A 136 -12.15 -7.98 -29.83
N LYS A 137 -11.68 -9.20 -29.55
CA LYS A 137 -12.41 -10.46 -29.76
C LYS A 137 -13.08 -10.97 -28.49
N ALA A 138 -12.88 -10.32 -27.33
CA ALA A 138 -13.50 -10.73 -26.09
C ALA A 138 -14.99 -10.39 -26.09
N GLN A 139 -15.82 -11.35 -25.70
CA GLN A 139 -17.26 -11.17 -25.55
C GLN A 139 -17.64 -10.79 -24.11
N ILE A 140 -16.79 -11.14 -23.15
CA ILE A 140 -16.99 -10.88 -21.71
C ILE A 140 -15.78 -10.13 -21.20
N TYR A 141 -16.04 -9.06 -20.44
CA TYR A 141 -15.01 -8.25 -19.79
C TYR A 141 -15.20 -8.34 -18.28
N LEU A 142 -14.11 -8.64 -17.56
CA LEU A 142 -14.07 -8.64 -16.11
C LEU A 142 -13.20 -7.49 -15.62
N LYS A 143 -13.73 -6.66 -14.73
CA LYS A 143 -12.99 -5.61 -14.05
C LYS A 143 -12.73 -6.02 -12.61
N ILE A 144 -11.46 -6.19 -12.24
CA ILE A 144 -11.05 -6.50 -10.88
C ILE A 144 -10.30 -5.28 -10.32
N ASP A 145 -10.67 -4.86 -9.12
CA ASP A 145 -9.98 -3.82 -8.37
C ASP A 145 -9.22 -4.47 -7.20
N LEU A 146 -7.92 -4.29 -7.16
CA LEU A 146 -7.06 -4.86 -6.12
C LEU A 146 -7.08 -3.96 -4.88
N HIS A 147 -7.70 -4.43 -3.81
CA HIS A 147 -7.77 -3.70 -2.56
C HIS A 147 -6.39 -3.63 -1.89
N HIS A 148 -5.98 -2.43 -1.46
CA HIS A 148 -4.69 -2.15 -0.80
C HIS A 148 -3.43 -2.62 -1.56
N ALA A 149 -3.48 -2.79 -2.88
CA ALA A 149 -2.38 -3.35 -3.68
C ALA A 149 -1.01 -2.68 -3.42
N TYR A 150 -0.98 -1.36 -3.28
CA TYR A 150 0.27 -0.63 -3.02
C TYR A 150 0.85 -0.88 -1.62
N TYR A 151 0.01 -1.12 -0.62
CA TYR A 151 0.45 -1.42 0.75
C TYR A 151 0.96 -2.85 0.91
N LEU A 152 0.62 -3.74 -0.02
CA LEU A 152 1.02 -5.15 0.01
C LEU A 152 2.36 -5.40 -0.70
N VAL A 153 2.94 -4.38 -1.33
CA VAL A 153 4.27 -4.49 -1.95
C VAL A 153 5.33 -4.24 -0.90
N HIS A 154 6.09 -5.29 -0.57
CA HIS A 154 7.24 -5.17 0.33
C HIS A 154 8.37 -4.36 -0.26
N ILE A 155 9.08 -3.63 0.59
CA ILE A 155 10.38 -3.06 0.26
C ILE A 155 11.45 -4.14 0.47
N THR A 156 12.46 -4.14 -0.38
CA THR A 156 13.59 -5.10 -0.25
C THR A 156 14.37 -4.79 1.02
N ASN A 157 14.74 -5.83 1.77
CA ASN A 157 15.56 -5.70 2.97
C ASN A 157 16.82 -4.86 2.72
N GLY A 158 17.07 -3.89 3.59
CA GLY A 158 18.18 -2.94 3.47
C GLY A 158 17.87 -1.67 2.67
N ASN A 159 16.63 -1.51 2.18
CA ASN A 159 16.10 -0.28 1.60
C ASN A 159 14.98 0.36 2.45
N GLU A 160 14.77 -0.18 3.62
CA GLU A 160 13.72 0.21 4.58
C GLU A 160 14.06 1.47 5.35
#